data_44cebc4bc3062c041e37f19dbe6e836c
#
_entry.id   44cebc4bc3062c041e37f19dbe6e836c
#
_cell.length_a   1.000
_cell.length_b   1.000
_cell.length_c   1.000
_cell.angle_alpha   90.00
_cell.angle_beta   90.00
_cell.angle_gamma   90.00
#
_symmetry.space_group_name_H-M   'P 1'
#
loop_
_entity.id
_entity.type
_entity.pdbx_description
1 polymer ?
#
loop_
_entity_poly.entity_id
_entity_poly.type
_entity_poly.pdbx_seq_one_letter_code
_entity_poly.pdbx_strand_id
1 'polypeptide(L)'
;ADIMAHIAPEGPVYQAGTLSGNPLAVAAGLTMLNHLHDDLYVEIAARTEQLINGLVERARGAGLRVCSNHVCGMFSLFFDIDQAHSFDDVANSNVDLFNRFFHGMLDQGIYLAPSAFEAGFVSTTHSAEIVQETLDAAERVFSQLHP
;
A
#
# COMPACT_ATOMS: atom_id res chain seq x y z
N ALA A 1 -12.26 -6.56 34.05
CA ALA A 1 -12.83 -7.83 34.50
C ALA A 1 -14.12 -8.13 33.75
N ASP A 2 -15.10 -7.22 33.70
CA ASP A 2 -16.44 -7.48 33.15
C ASP A 2 -16.42 -7.87 31.65
N ILE A 3 -15.59 -7.23 30.84
CA ILE A 3 -15.45 -7.59 29.41
C ILE A 3 -14.87 -9.00 29.26
N MET A 4 -13.89 -9.37 30.07
CA MET A 4 -13.27 -10.70 30.01
C MET A 4 -14.22 -11.82 30.46
N ALA A 5 -15.21 -11.54 31.32
CA ALA A 5 -16.22 -12.50 31.73
C ALA A 5 -17.17 -12.95 30.58
N HIS A 6 -17.14 -12.24 29.45
CA HIS A 6 -17.86 -12.68 28.25
C HIS A 6 -17.13 -13.77 27.45
N ILE A 7 -15.84 -13.98 27.70
CA ILE A 7 -15.02 -14.96 26.96
C ILE A 7 -15.09 -16.33 27.65
N ALA A 8 -15.19 -17.38 26.83
CA ALA A 8 -15.16 -18.75 27.33
C ALA A 8 -13.88 -19.02 28.16
N PRO A 9 -13.94 -19.82 29.24
CA PRO A 9 -15.08 -20.65 29.65
C PRO A 9 -16.14 -19.94 30.51
N GLU A 10 -15.89 -18.71 30.97
CA GLU A 10 -16.80 -17.98 31.87
C GLU A 10 -18.02 -17.43 31.10
N GLY A 11 -17.84 -17.01 29.85
CA GLY A 11 -18.88 -16.44 29.00
C GLY A 11 -19.09 -17.19 27.68
N PRO A 12 -20.07 -16.73 26.88
CA PRO A 12 -20.46 -17.44 25.65
C PRO A 12 -19.56 -17.19 24.44
N VAL A 13 -18.63 -16.23 24.50
CA VAL A 13 -17.80 -15.84 23.36
C VAL A 13 -16.60 -16.77 23.27
N TYR A 14 -16.60 -17.64 22.27
CA TYR A 14 -15.47 -18.53 22.00
C TYR A 14 -14.31 -17.79 21.34
N GLN A 15 -13.11 -17.99 21.87
CA GLN A 15 -11.87 -17.50 21.31
C GLN A 15 -10.83 -18.63 21.33
N ALA A 16 -10.27 -18.95 20.18
CA ALA A 16 -9.23 -19.96 20.03
C ALA A 16 -8.27 -19.58 18.90
N GLY A 17 -7.05 -20.11 18.98
CA GLY A 17 -6.05 -19.98 17.94
C GLY A 17 -5.22 -21.25 17.87
N THR A 18 -5.46 -22.07 16.86
CA THR A 18 -4.81 -23.39 16.69
C THR A 18 -3.27 -23.28 16.67
N LEU A 19 -2.74 -22.20 16.09
CA LEU A 19 -1.30 -21.95 15.99
C LEU A 19 -0.78 -20.96 17.06
N SER A 20 -1.61 -20.56 18.01
CA SER A 20 -1.17 -19.69 19.12
C SER A 20 -0.08 -20.40 19.93
N GLY A 21 1.10 -19.75 20.06
CA GLY A 21 2.25 -20.32 20.74
C GLY A 21 2.99 -21.41 19.96
N ASN A 22 2.66 -21.64 18.68
CA ASN A 22 3.43 -22.56 17.85
C ASN A 22 4.91 -22.13 17.79
N PRO A 23 5.88 -23.02 18.13
CA PRO A 23 7.29 -22.62 18.27
C PRO A 23 7.90 -22.02 16.98
N LEU A 24 7.54 -22.54 15.82
CA LEU A 24 8.05 -22.02 14.54
C LEU A 24 7.48 -20.63 14.24
N ALA A 25 6.17 -20.44 14.46
CA ALA A 25 5.53 -19.15 14.26
C ALA A 25 6.06 -18.09 15.24
N VAL A 26 6.28 -18.48 16.50
CA VAL A 26 6.85 -17.59 17.52
C VAL A 26 8.31 -17.22 17.19
N ALA A 27 9.13 -18.19 16.79
CA ALA A 27 10.52 -17.96 16.40
C ALA A 27 10.61 -17.02 15.16
N ALA A 28 9.79 -17.25 14.14
CA ALA A 28 9.73 -16.40 12.97
C ALA A 28 9.28 -14.98 13.32
N GLY A 29 8.22 -14.86 14.14
CA GLY A 29 7.70 -13.57 14.60
C GLY A 29 8.73 -12.79 15.43
N LEU A 30 9.41 -13.45 16.35
CA LEU A 30 10.47 -12.83 17.16
C LEU A 30 11.65 -12.36 16.31
N THR A 31 12.06 -13.18 15.34
CA THR A 31 13.11 -12.80 14.39
C THR A 31 12.74 -11.54 13.63
N MET A 32 11.50 -11.50 13.09
CA MET A 32 11.00 -10.33 12.37
C MET A 32 10.96 -9.09 13.26
N LEU A 33 10.42 -9.19 14.47
CA LEU A 33 10.34 -8.08 15.42
C LEU A 33 11.72 -7.52 15.80
N ASN A 34 12.74 -8.36 15.90
CA ASN A 34 14.11 -7.93 16.19
C ASN A 34 14.75 -7.12 15.04
N HIS A 35 14.19 -7.18 13.84
CA HIS A 35 14.62 -6.35 12.71
C HIS A 35 13.86 -5.02 12.62
N LEU A 36 12.74 -4.87 13.34
CA LEU A 36 11.91 -3.66 13.32
C LEU A 36 12.44 -2.63 14.33
N HIS A 37 13.33 -1.77 13.88
CA HIS A 37 13.89 -0.65 14.64
C HIS A 37 13.51 0.69 13.99
N ASP A 38 13.63 1.79 14.74
CA ASP A 38 13.13 3.11 14.33
C ASP A 38 13.71 3.59 13.01
N ASP A 39 15.02 3.40 12.76
CA ASP A 39 15.68 3.81 11.53
C ASP A 39 15.08 3.14 10.28
N LEU A 40 14.62 1.90 10.41
CA LEU A 40 13.98 1.17 9.33
C LEU A 40 12.68 1.85 8.88
N TYR A 41 11.89 2.34 9.84
CA TYR A 41 10.65 3.06 9.50
C TYR A 41 10.92 4.41 8.84
N VAL A 42 11.98 5.11 9.23
CA VAL A 42 12.44 6.34 8.58
C VAL A 42 12.82 6.07 7.12
N GLU A 43 13.57 4.99 6.88
CA GLU A 43 13.98 4.59 5.53
C GLU A 43 12.78 4.22 4.64
N ILE A 44 11.86 3.40 5.15
CA ILE A 44 10.64 3.02 4.41
C ILE A 44 9.79 4.25 4.09
N ALA A 45 9.61 5.15 5.05
CA ALA A 45 8.84 6.38 4.84
C ALA A 45 9.45 7.24 3.72
N ALA A 46 10.77 7.46 3.72
CA ALA A 46 11.46 8.22 2.69
C ALA A 46 11.33 7.56 1.29
N ARG A 47 11.44 6.24 1.19
CA ARG A 47 11.24 5.52 -0.07
C ARG A 47 9.82 5.59 -0.58
N THR A 48 8.85 5.48 0.33
CA THR A 48 7.43 5.62 -0.03
C THR A 48 7.15 7.02 -0.56
N GLU A 49 7.65 8.05 0.12
CA GLU A 49 7.52 9.43 -0.31
C GLU A 49 8.15 9.66 -1.70
N GLN A 50 9.36 9.12 -1.93
CA GLN A 50 10.02 9.18 -3.24
C GLN A 50 9.17 8.53 -4.34
N LEU A 51 8.66 7.31 -4.08
CA LEU A 51 7.82 6.58 -5.04
C LEU A 51 6.56 7.39 -5.36
N ILE A 52 5.85 7.82 -4.34
CA ILE A 52 4.55 8.48 -4.51
C ILE A 52 4.67 9.84 -5.17
N ASN A 53 5.61 10.66 -4.75
CA ASN A 53 5.85 11.94 -5.38
C ASN A 53 6.26 11.77 -6.85
N GLY A 54 7.13 10.79 -7.13
CA GLY A 54 7.53 10.46 -8.49
C GLY A 54 6.38 9.96 -9.37
N LEU A 55 5.45 9.18 -8.84
CA LEU A 55 4.25 8.72 -9.57
C LEU A 55 3.31 9.88 -9.88
N VAL A 56 3.01 10.73 -8.89
CA VAL A 56 2.14 11.91 -9.06
C VAL A 56 2.74 12.91 -10.05
N GLU A 57 4.04 13.15 -9.98
CA GLU A 57 4.73 14.05 -10.91
C GLU A 57 4.63 13.56 -12.37
N ARG A 58 4.89 12.27 -12.60
CA ARG A 58 4.81 11.67 -13.94
C ARG A 58 3.39 11.64 -14.49
N ALA A 59 2.41 11.33 -13.64
CA ALA A 59 1.00 11.39 -14.03
C ALA A 59 0.61 12.81 -14.46
N ARG A 60 1.00 13.82 -13.69
CA ARG A 60 0.75 15.23 -14.03
C ARG A 60 1.49 15.66 -15.30
N GLY A 61 2.73 15.20 -15.50
CA GLY A 61 3.50 15.41 -16.72
C GLY A 61 2.81 14.84 -17.97
N ALA A 62 2.05 13.74 -17.82
CA ALA A 62 1.22 13.15 -18.86
C ALA A 62 -0.18 13.80 -19.00
N GLY A 63 -0.47 14.87 -18.23
CA GLY A 63 -1.76 15.55 -18.28
C GLY A 63 -2.88 14.86 -17.48
N LEU A 64 -2.54 13.88 -16.65
CA LEU A 64 -3.50 13.18 -15.79
C LEU A 64 -3.66 13.87 -14.45
N ARG A 65 -4.89 13.92 -13.95
CA ARG A 65 -5.20 14.41 -12.61
C ARG A 65 -5.13 13.23 -11.62
N VAL A 66 -4.13 13.25 -10.76
CA VAL A 66 -3.86 12.18 -9.78
C VAL A 66 -3.51 12.80 -8.45
N CYS A 67 -4.08 12.28 -7.38
CA CYS A 67 -3.65 12.54 -6.01
C CYS A 67 -3.26 11.26 -5.29
N SER A 68 -2.60 11.38 -4.16
CA SER A 68 -2.12 10.27 -3.36
C SER A 68 -2.24 10.56 -1.88
N ASN A 69 -2.41 9.51 -1.10
CA ASN A 69 -2.23 9.52 0.35
C ASN A 69 -1.16 8.49 0.72
N HIS A 70 -0.36 8.78 1.73
CA HIS A 70 0.60 7.81 2.27
C HIS A 70 0.86 8.06 3.75
N VAL A 71 1.26 7.00 4.43
CA VAL A 71 1.77 7.03 5.79
C VAL A 71 2.80 5.92 5.96
N CYS A 72 4.03 6.28 6.38
CA CYS A 72 5.16 5.36 6.43
C CYS A 72 5.30 4.55 5.13
N GLY A 73 5.17 3.21 5.17
CA GLY A 73 5.26 2.33 4.02
C GLY A 73 3.96 2.10 3.24
N MET A 74 2.85 2.65 3.70
CA MET A 74 1.53 2.44 3.08
C MET A 74 1.17 3.61 2.17
N PHE A 75 0.62 3.34 0.99
CA PHE A 75 0.21 4.38 0.04
C PHE A 75 -1.02 4.00 -0.79
N SER A 76 -1.68 5.00 -1.36
CA SER A 76 -2.74 4.83 -2.36
C SER A 76 -2.66 5.94 -3.41
N LEU A 77 -3.12 5.64 -4.63
CA LEU A 77 -3.26 6.57 -5.75
C LEU A 77 -4.72 6.68 -6.18
N PHE A 78 -5.17 7.89 -6.42
CA PHE A 78 -6.54 8.15 -6.84
C PHE A 78 -6.53 9.03 -8.09
N PHE A 79 -7.36 8.64 -9.06
CA PHE A 79 -7.43 9.29 -10.37
C PHE A 79 -8.65 10.20 -10.47
N ASP A 80 -8.50 11.31 -11.17
CA ASP A 80 -9.54 12.33 -11.46
C ASP A 80 -10.14 13.03 -10.24
N ILE A 81 -9.46 12.98 -9.10
CA ILE A 81 -9.78 13.79 -7.91
C ILE A 81 -8.55 14.56 -7.44
N ASP A 82 -8.76 15.67 -6.75
CA ASP A 82 -7.68 16.54 -6.27
C ASP A 82 -7.18 16.15 -4.89
N GLN A 83 -8.04 15.52 -4.09
CA GLN A 83 -7.74 15.09 -2.72
C GLN A 83 -8.66 13.93 -2.30
N ALA A 84 -8.20 13.13 -1.36
CA ALA A 84 -8.96 12.03 -0.77
C ALA A 84 -8.87 12.09 0.75
N HIS A 85 -9.90 12.63 1.41
CA HIS A 85 -10.00 12.76 2.87
C HIS A 85 -11.06 11.84 3.47
N SER A 86 -11.95 11.28 2.64
CA SER A 86 -13.04 10.43 3.04
C SER A 86 -13.23 9.28 2.05
N PHE A 87 -14.01 8.28 2.46
CA PHE A 87 -14.43 7.21 1.55
C PHE A 87 -15.24 7.74 0.36
N ASP A 88 -16.07 8.76 0.58
CA ASP A 88 -16.86 9.37 -0.49
C ASP A 88 -15.97 10.02 -1.55
N ASP A 89 -14.87 10.66 -1.18
CA ASP A 89 -13.88 11.19 -2.14
C ASP A 89 -13.30 10.06 -2.98
N VAL A 90 -12.87 8.96 -2.34
CA VAL A 90 -12.31 7.79 -3.03
C VAL A 90 -13.34 7.13 -3.94
N ALA A 91 -14.59 7.02 -3.51
CA ALA A 91 -15.68 6.45 -4.30
C ALA A 91 -16.00 7.27 -5.57
N ASN A 92 -15.67 8.57 -5.56
CA ASN A 92 -15.81 9.46 -6.71
C ASN A 92 -14.56 9.49 -7.63
N SER A 93 -13.51 8.75 -7.31
CA SER A 93 -12.33 8.64 -8.18
C SER A 93 -12.61 7.82 -9.44
N ASN A 94 -11.81 8.04 -10.47
CA ASN A 94 -11.94 7.31 -11.73
C ASN A 94 -11.33 5.90 -11.63
N VAL A 95 -12.17 4.93 -11.23
CA VAL A 95 -11.78 3.52 -11.08
C VAL A 95 -11.39 2.88 -12.42
N ASP A 96 -12.02 3.27 -13.52
CA ASP A 96 -11.70 2.71 -14.84
C ASP A 96 -10.30 3.15 -15.28
N LEU A 97 -9.91 4.40 -15.02
CA LEU A 97 -8.57 4.90 -15.30
C LEU A 97 -7.53 4.21 -14.40
N PHE A 98 -7.86 3.99 -13.11
CA PHE A 98 -7.03 3.18 -12.22
C PHE A 98 -6.83 1.76 -12.75
N ASN A 99 -7.88 1.09 -13.20
CA ASN A 99 -7.79 -0.27 -13.74
C ASN A 99 -6.88 -0.32 -14.98
N ARG A 100 -6.98 0.66 -15.87
CA ARG A 100 -6.09 0.76 -17.05
C ARG A 100 -4.62 0.99 -16.62
N PHE A 101 -4.40 1.84 -15.62
CA PHE A 101 -3.07 2.03 -15.03
C PHE A 101 -2.55 0.73 -14.41
N PHE A 102 -3.34 0.05 -13.59
CA PHE A 102 -2.96 -1.22 -12.96
C PHE A 102 -2.53 -2.27 -14.02
N HIS A 103 -3.34 -2.48 -15.05
CA HIS A 103 -3.00 -3.44 -16.10
C HIS A 103 -1.77 -3.01 -16.90
N GLY A 104 -1.62 -1.73 -17.20
CA GLY A 104 -0.43 -1.21 -17.85
C GLY A 104 0.84 -1.45 -17.02
N MET A 105 0.77 -1.24 -15.70
CA MET A 105 1.89 -1.54 -14.79
C MET A 105 2.19 -3.04 -14.72
N LEU A 106 1.14 -3.88 -14.69
CA LEU A 106 1.30 -5.33 -14.69
C LEU A 106 2.00 -5.82 -15.98
N ASP A 107 1.66 -5.27 -17.13
CA ASP A 107 2.31 -5.56 -18.42
C ASP A 107 3.79 -5.12 -18.45
N GLN A 108 4.17 -4.14 -17.62
CA GLN A 108 5.56 -3.74 -17.39
C GLN A 108 6.27 -4.57 -16.30
N GLY A 109 5.61 -5.59 -15.74
CA GLY A 109 6.16 -6.46 -14.68
C GLY A 109 6.04 -5.87 -13.27
N ILE A 110 5.29 -4.81 -13.07
CA ILE A 110 5.04 -4.16 -11.77
C ILE A 110 3.65 -4.57 -11.25
N TYR A 111 3.63 -5.34 -10.17
CA TYR A 111 2.38 -5.77 -9.56
C TYR A 111 2.01 -4.85 -8.40
N LEU A 112 0.96 -4.06 -8.59
CA LEU A 112 0.37 -3.17 -7.60
C LEU A 112 -0.86 -3.83 -6.93
N ALA A 113 -1.46 -3.18 -5.94
CA ALA A 113 -2.76 -3.60 -5.43
C ALA A 113 -3.82 -3.54 -6.55
N PRO A 114 -4.63 -4.60 -6.75
CA PRO A 114 -5.51 -4.71 -7.91
C PRO A 114 -6.79 -3.89 -7.83
N SER A 115 -7.00 -3.14 -6.76
CA SER A 115 -8.19 -2.33 -6.54
C SER A 115 -7.83 -0.91 -6.14
N ALA A 116 -8.54 0.09 -6.67
CA ALA A 116 -8.42 1.48 -6.27
C ALA A 116 -8.76 1.73 -4.78
N PHE A 117 -9.41 0.76 -4.12
CA PHE A 117 -9.80 0.82 -2.71
C PHE A 117 -8.81 0.10 -1.79
N GLU A 118 -7.71 -0.43 -2.33
CA GLU A 118 -6.66 -1.09 -1.57
C GLU A 118 -5.41 -0.21 -1.47
N ALA A 119 -4.66 -0.40 -0.39
CA ALA A 119 -3.38 0.25 -0.21
C ALA A 119 -2.23 -0.61 -0.76
N GLY A 120 -1.25 0.04 -1.37
CA GLY A 120 0.05 -0.55 -1.67
C GLY A 120 0.99 -0.42 -0.47
N PHE A 121 2.00 -1.28 -0.42
CA PHE A 121 2.98 -1.29 0.67
C PHE A 121 4.41 -1.33 0.13
N VAL A 122 5.24 -0.43 0.63
CA VAL A 122 6.69 -0.44 0.42
C VAL A 122 7.36 -1.14 1.59
N SER A 123 8.32 -2.00 1.31
CA SER A 123 9.14 -2.69 2.31
C SER A 123 10.61 -2.35 2.14
N THR A 124 11.45 -2.81 3.05
CA THR A 124 12.91 -2.64 3.00
C THR A 124 13.58 -3.28 1.79
N THR A 125 12.91 -4.26 1.15
CA THR A 125 13.43 -4.92 -0.06
C THR A 125 13.23 -4.10 -1.34
N HIS A 126 12.38 -3.07 -1.31
CA HIS A 126 12.23 -2.13 -2.41
C HIS A 126 13.40 -1.14 -2.40
N SER A 127 14.49 -1.49 -3.07
CA SER A 127 15.68 -0.63 -3.19
C SER A 127 15.39 0.65 -3.99
N ALA A 128 16.33 1.59 -3.99
CA ALA A 128 16.22 2.80 -4.81
C ALA A 128 16.13 2.48 -6.32
N GLU A 129 16.82 1.44 -6.75
CA GLU A 129 16.78 0.95 -8.14
C GLU A 129 15.38 0.42 -8.49
N ILE A 130 14.77 -0.39 -7.62
CA ILE A 130 13.40 -0.90 -7.82
C ILE A 130 12.39 0.24 -7.86
N VAL A 131 12.54 1.23 -6.99
CA VAL A 131 11.69 2.43 -7.02
C VAL A 131 11.85 3.16 -8.35
N GLN A 132 13.09 3.35 -8.84
CA GLN A 132 13.34 4.02 -10.12
C GLN A 132 12.76 3.21 -11.30
N GLU A 133 12.96 1.89 -11.33
CA GLU A 133 12.37 1.01 -12.35
C GLU A 133 10.84 1.10 -12.37
N THR A 134 10.22 1.17 -11.18
CA THR A 134 8.77 1.35 -11.04
C THR A 134 8.32 2.70 -11.60
N LEU A 135 9.06 3.77 -11.32
CA LEU A 135 8.78 5.11 -11.83
C LEU A 135 8.93 5.19 -13.36
N ASP A 136 9.96 4.54 -13.93
CA ASP A 136 10.19 4.51 -15.38
C ASP A 136 9.09 3.69 -16.09
N ALA A 137 8.62 2.61 -15.47
CA ALA A 137 7.47 1.85 -15.96
C ALA A 137 6.20 2.71 -15.93
N ALA A 138 5.95 3.41 -14.82
CA ALA A 138 4.80 4.28 -14.67
C ALA A 138 4.79 5.42 -15.70
N GLU A 139 5.93 6.02 -16.02
CA GLU A 139 6.03 7.07 -17.05
C GLU A 139 5.58 6.56 -18.42
N ARG A 140 6.03 5.35 -18.80
CA ARG A 140 5.59 4.71 -20.05
C ARG A 140 4.09 4.44 -20.06
N VAL A 141 3.54 3.98 -18.94
CA VAL A 141 2.11 3.70 -18.80
C VAL A 141 1.30 4.98 -18.85
N PHE A 142 1.65 6.00 -18.06
CA PHE A 142 0.93 7.28 -18.04
C PHE A 142 0.90 7.96 -19.41
N SER A 143 1.98 7.85 -20.21
CA SER A 143 2.02 8.43 -21.56
C SER A 143 1.00 7.80 -22.54
N GLN A 144 0.49 6.61 -22.23
CA GLN A 144 -0.50 5.88 -23.03
C GLN A 144 -1.92 6.01 -22.47
N LEU A 145 -2.07 6.53 -21.25
CA LEU A 145 -3.38 6.76 -20.65
C LEU A 145 -3.95 8.09 -21.14
N HIS A 146 -5.20 8.05 -21.56
CA HIS A 146 -5.98 9.25 -21.87
C HIS A 146 -7.16 9.33 -20.92
N PRO A 147 -7.52 10.53 -20.43
CA PRO A 147 -8.70 10.76 -19.59
C PRO A 147 -9.97 10.22 -20.19
#